data_4945858e7e6a297b81520509ffc12084
#
_entry.id   4945858e7e6a297b81520509ffc12084
#
_cell.length_a   1.000
_cell.length_b   1.000
_cell.length_c   1.000
_cell.angle_alpha   90.00
_cell.angle_beta   90.00
_cell.angle_gamma   90.00
#
_symmetry.space_group_name_H-M   'P 1'
#
loop_
_entity.id
_entity.type
_entity.pdbx_description
1 polymer ?
#
loop_
_entity_poly.entity_id
_entity_poly.type
_entity_poly.pdbx_seq_one_letter_code
_entity_poly.pdbx_strand_id
1 'polypeptide(L)'
;MMKSLFYFSSILFLFSSCAKDDDLYYSFDTEIGLEIKNKVGKDLLDGDLRVEKITLAGNNNGGESPTGGRLTPDTPPVDSFQLRKIGSVNSLHLTFSPIYKESIIMVKWKDIPKQDTLRAELYNKNNTVYPRKIYLNGNAVWTEGEKGSRGAIKIEKDI
;
A
#
# COMPACT_ATOMS: atom_id res chain seq x y z
N MET A 1 68.93 -4.33 44.92
CA MET A 1 67.66 -3.61 44.95
C MET A 1 67.20 -3.39 43.52
N MET A 2 66.33 -4.28 43.01
CA MET A 2 65.72 -4.16 41.68
C MET A 2 64.27 -3.81 41.86
N LYS A 3 63.85 -2.59 41.38
CA LYS A 3 62.47 -2.19 41.37
C LYS A 3 61.83 -2.69 40.08
N SER A 4 60.94 -3.66 40.20
CA SER A 4 60.14 -4.16 39.11
C SER A 4 59.02 -3.16 38.82
N LEU A 5 59.02 -2.57 37.59
CA LEU A 5 57.97 -1.69 37.12
C LEU A 5 56.91 -2.56 36.40
N PHE A 6 55.81 -2.74 37.06
CA PHE A 6 54.63 -3.38 36.44
C PHE A 6 53.95 -2.36 35.53
N TYR A 7 54.11 -2.51 34.22
CA TYR A 7 53.29 -1.84 33.25
C TYR A 7 51.95 -2.55 33.16
N PHE A 8 50.95 -1.94 33.76
CA PHE A 8 49.54 -2.35 33.58
C PHE A 8 49.09 -1.79 32.25
N SER A 9 49.17 -2.62 31.19
CA SER A 9 48.63 -2.29 29.88
C SER A 9 47.12 -2.40 29.92
N SER A 10 46.41 -1.27 30.11
CA SER A 10 44.98 -1.18 29.95
C SER A 10 44.63 -1.34 28.47
N ILE A 11 44.32 -2.56 28.08
CA ILE A 11 43.68 -2.84 26.76
C ILE A 11 42.24 -2.34 26.87
N LEU A 12 42.03 -1.13 26.37
CA LEU A 12 40.70 -0.53 26.16
C LEU A 12 40.07 -1.30 24.97
N PHE A 13 39.30 -2.35 25.24
CA PHE A 13 38.43 -2.96 24.25
C PHE A 13 37.35 -1.91 23.86
N LEU A 14 37.58 -1.20 22.80
CA LEU A 14 36.55 -0.49 22.08
C LEU A 14 35.63 -1.55 21.46
N PHE A 15 34.61 -1.94 22.21
CA PHE A 15 33.47 -2.59 21.61
C PHE A 15 32.85 -1.61 20.64
N SER A 16 33.31 -1.63 19.38
CA SER A 16 32.54 -1.13 18.27
C SER A 16 31.25 -1.94 18.26
N SER A 17 30.23 -1.44 18.96
CA SER A 17 28.87 -1.83 18.73
C SER A 17 28.56 -1.41 17.30
N CYS A 18 28.83 -2.29 16.32
CA CYS A 18 28.11 -2.26 15.08
C CYS A 18 26.65 -2.42 15.48
N ALA A 19 25.93 -1.32 15.62
CA ALA A 19 24.50 -1.37 15.48
C ALA A 19 24.28 -1.96 14.08
N LYS A 20 23.93 -3.26 14.03
CA LYS A 20 23.29 -3.77 12.85
C LYS A 20 22.07 -2.87 12.67
N ASP A 21 22.13 -1.99 11.69
CA ASP A 21 20.92 -1.53 11.07
C ASP A 21 20.25 -2.81 10.56
N ASP A 22 19.35 -3.37 11.37
CA ASP A 22 18.43 -4.37 10.89
C ASP A 22 17.63 -3.67 9.82
N ASP A 23 18.04 -3.84 8.57
CA ASP A 23 17.28 -3.42 7.40
C ASP A 23 15.91 -4.08 7.56
N LEU A 24 14.95 -3.32 8.06
CA LEU A 24 13.58 -3.77 8.21
C LEU A 24 13.02 -3.94 6.79
N TYR A 25 13.12 -5.14 6.26
CA TYR A 25 12.46 -5.48 5.01
C TYR A 25 10.96 -5.54 5.25
N TYR A 26 10.25 -4.66 4.54
CA TYR A 26 8.80 -4.67 4.51
C TYR A 26 8.30 -5.47 3.32
N SER A 27 7.29 -6.29 3.55
CA SER A 27 6.46 -6.86 2.48
C SER A 27 5.25 -5.96 2.26
N PHE A 28 4.90 -5.72 1.00
CA PHE A 28 3.77 -4.84 0.63
C PHE A 28 2.69 -5.65 -0.08
N ASP A 29 1.56 -5.80 0.56
CA ASP A 29 0.36 -6.42 0.01
C ASP A 29 -0.75 -5.38 -0.10
N THR A 30 -0.45 -4.28 -0.82
CA THR A 30 -1.30 -3.09 -0.92
C THR A 30 -2.00 -2.96 -2.26
N GLU A 31 -1.86 -3.94 -3.15
CA GLU A 31 -2.58 -4.01 -4.42
C GLU A 31 -4.04 -4.44 -4.19
N ILE A 32 -4.94 -3.82 -4.96
CA ILE A 32 -6.34 -4.20 -5.05
C ILE A 32 -6.76 -4.35 -6.51
N GLY A 33 -7.76 -5.17 -6.77
CA GLY A 33 -8.42 -5.28 -8.07
C GLY A 33 -9.86 -4.84 -8.00
N LEU A 34 -10.32 -4.07 -8.97
CA LEU A 34 -11.70 -3.60 -9.08
C LEU A 34 -12.36 -4.19 -10.32
N GLU A 35 -13.44 -4.94 -10.14
CA GLU A 35 -14.37 -5.33 -11.20
C GLU A 35 -15.52 -4.33 -11.23
N ILE A 36 -15.68 -3.59 -12.32
CA ILE A 36 -16.68 -2.53 -12.41
C ILE A 36 -17.74 -2.91 -13.43
N LYS A 37 -18.98 -3.07 -12.97
CA LYS A 37 -20.12 -3.45 -13.79
C LYS A 37 -21.26 -2.45 -13.65
N ASN A 38 -22.12 -2.40 -14.65
CA ASN A 38 -23.38 -1.68 -14.52
C ASN A 38 -24.47 -2.58 -13.89
N LYS A 39 -25.65 -2.01 -13.66
CA LYS A 39 -26.81 -2.72 -13.05
C LYS A 39 -27.27 -3.97 -13.81
N VAL A 40 -27.00 -4.04 -15.11
CA VAL A 40 -27.34 -5.22 -15.93
C VAL A 40 -26.18 -6.21 -16.03
N GLY A 41 -25.10 -5.99 -15.28
CA GLY A 41 -23.95 -6.91 -15.19
C GLY A 41 -22.93 -6.78 -16.31
N LYS A 42 -23.04 -5.75 -17.18
CA LYS A 42 -22.06 -5.49 -18.23
C LYS A 42 -20.76 -4.99 -17.61
N ASP A 43 -19.64 -5.55 -18.03
CA ASP A 43 -18.29 -5.09 -17.66
C ASP A 43 -18.02 -3.71 -18.30
N LEU A 44 -17.85 -2.68 -17.46
CA LEU A 44 -17.62 -1.32 -17.90
C LEU A 44 -16.16 -1.06 -18.27
N LEU A 45 -15.22 -1.89 -17.80
CA LEU A 45 -13.80 -1.80 -18.17
C LEU A 45 -13.53 -2.38 -19.56
N ASP A 46 -14.51 -3.02 -20.19
CA ASP A 46 -14.44 -3.51 -21.57
C ASP A 46 -14.77 -2.38 -22.58
N GLY A 47 -14.19 -1.20 -22.38
CA GLY A 47 -14.23 -0.06 -23.32
C GLY A 47 -15.09 1.13 -22.92
N ASP A 48 -16.09 0.98 -22.04
CA ASP A 48 -16.98 2.09 -21.62
C ASP A 48 -16.28 3.01 -20.59
N LEU A 49 -15.46 2.43 -19.69
CA LEU A 49 -14.66 3.18 -18.73
C LEU A 49 -13.18 3.13 -19.07
N ARG A 50 -12.56 4.29 -19.16
CA ARG A 50 -11.11 4.41 -19.33
C ARG A 50 -10.53 5.34 -18.27
N VAL A 51 -9.46 4.90 -17.63
CA VAL A 51 -8.74 5.75 -16.68
C VAL A 51 -8.04 6.85 -17.44
N GLU A 52 -8.31 8.11 -17.08
CA GLU A 52 -7.60 9.28 -17.59
C GLU A 52 -6.38 9.60 -16.74
N LYS A 53 -6.57 9.60 -15.42
CA LYS A 53 -5.52 9.96 -14.45
C LYS A 53 -5.75 9.28 -13.12
N ILE A 54 -4.63 8.90 -12.47
CA ILE A 54 -4.61 8.51 -11.06
C ILE A 54 -3.84 9.58 -10.29
N THR A 55 -4.35 9.95 -9.13
CA THR A 55 -3.69 10.86 -8.19
C THR A 55 -3.67 10.21 -6.82
N LEU A 56 -2.52 10.27 -6.17
CA LEU A 56 -2.32 9.71 -4.85
C LEU A 56 -2.29 10.80 -3.80
N ALA A 57 -2.83 10.47 -2.65
CA ALA A 57 -2.75 11.25 -1.44
C ALA A 57 -2.72 10.30 -0.24
N GLY A 58 -2.53 10.85 0.93
CA GLY A 58 -2.61 10.07 2.16
C GLY A 58 -2.36 10.93 3.38
N ASN A 59 -2.63 10.37 4.53
CA ASN A 59 -2.38 11.03 5.80
C ASN A 59 -2.00 10.01 6.89
N ASN A 60 -1.38 10.52 7.94
CA ASN A 60 -1.01 9.76 9.13
C ASN A 60 -1.73 10.31 10.37
N ASN A 61 -2.96 10.80 10.23
CA ASN A 61 -3.73 11.48 11.27
C ASN A 61 -3.68 10.73 12.61
N GLY A 62 -2.93 11.29 13.55
CA GLY A 62 -2.82 10.80 14.93
C GLY A 62 -2.14 9.45 15.09
N GLY A 63 -1.42 8.93 14.09
CA GLY A 63 -0.72 7.66 14.17
C GLY A 63 0.56 7.61 13.35
N GLU A 64 1.39 6.63 13.65
CA GLU A 64 2.61 6.38 12.89
C GLU A 64 2.31 5.81 11.51
N SER A 65 3.16 6.16 10.54
CA SER A 65 3.17 5.51 9.24
C SER A 65 3.39 4.00 9.39
N PRO A 66 2.72 3.13 8.62
CA PRO A 66 2.94 1.69 8.67
C PRO A 66 4.41 1.27 8.44
N THR A 67 5.17 2.11 7.74
CA THR A 67 6.60 1.89 7.44
C THR A 67 7.53 2.84 8.20
N GLY A 68 7.02 3.57 9.22
CA GLY A 68 7.78 4.63 9.87
C GLY A 68 8.16 5.79 8.92
N GLY A 69 7.44 5.95 7.80
CA GLY A 69 7.71 6.94 6.75
C GLY A 69 8.89 6.61 5.84
N ARG A 70 9.48 5.43 5.98
CA ARG A 70 10.60 4.99 5.14
C ARG A 70 10.07 4.33 3.86
N LEU A 71 10.63 4.73 2.72
CA LEU A 71 10.51 4.01 1.47
C LEU A 71 11.68 3.03 1.36
N THR A 72 11.40 1.78 1.06
CA THR A 72 12.41 0.79 0.72
C THR A 72 12.52 0.67 -0.80
N PRO A 73 13.63 0.14 -1.36
CA PRO A 73 13.74 -0.12 -2.79
C PRO A 73 12.60 -0.98 -3.36
N ASP A 74 12.00 -1.82 -2.51
CA ASP A 74 10.89 -2.71 -2.87
C ASP A 74 9.51 -2.06 -2.76
N THR A 75 9.45 -0.75 -2.40
CA THR A 75 8.17 -0.04 -2.34
C THR A 75 7.53 -0.02 -3.73
N PRO A 76 6.32 -0.58 -3.90
CA PRO A 76 5.70 -0.67 -5.22
C PRO A 76 5.41 0.72 -5.79
N PRO A 77 5.50 0.90 -7.11
CA PRO A 77 5.09 2.13 -7.77
C PRO A 77 3.60 2.36 -7.55
N VAL A 78 3.25 3.50 -6.99
CA VAL A 78 1.89 3.79 -6.50
C VAL A 78 1.08 4.74 -7.40
N ASP A 79 1.68 5.27 -8.45
CA ASP A 79 1.06 6.17 -9.43
C ASP A 79 0.66 5.45 -10.74
N SER A 80 0.78 4.13 -10.75
CA SER A 80 0.45 3.30 -11.90
C SER A 80 -0.83 2.49 -11.66
N PHE A 81 -1.49 2.15 -12.76
CA PHE A 81 -2.59 1.19 -12.77
C PHE A 81 -2.36 0.14 -13.84
N GLN A 82 -2.96 -1.01 -13.66
CA GLN A 82 -2.94 -2.08 -14.65
C GLN A 82 -4.35 -2.58 -14.91
N LEU A 83 -4.69 -2.72 -16.18
CA LEU A 83 -5.89 -3.47 -16.56
C LEU A 83 -5.47 -4.92 -16.79
N ARG A 84 -6.04 -5.83 -16.03
CA ARG A 84 -5.80 -7.27 -16.15
C ARG A 84 -7.11 -7.96 -16.53
N LYS A 85 -7.03 -8.94 -17.41
CA LYS A 85 -8.17 -9.80 -17.75
C LYS A 85 -8.05 -11.11 -16.98
N ILE A 86 -9.03 -11.40 -16.13
CA ILE A 86 -9.11 -12.63 -15.34
C ILE A 86 -10.32 -13.43 -15.85
N GLY A 87 -10.06 -14.45 -16.66
CA GLY A 87 -11.13 -15.14 -17.38
C GLY A 87 -11.78 -14.22 -18.41
N SER A 88 -13.09 -13.95 -18.25
CA SER A 88 -13.88 -13.06 -19.12
C SER A 88 -14.07 -11.65 -18.54
N VAL A 89 -13.54 -11.35 -17.36
CA VAL A 89 -13.77 -10.10 -16.64
C VAL A 89 -12.50 -9.26 -16.64
N ASN A 90 -12.62 -7.97 -16.94
CA ASN A 90 -11.54 -7.01 -16.77
C ASN A 90 -11.50 -6.52 -15.32
N SER A 91 -10.30 -6.33 -14.80
CA SER A 91 -10.05 -5.82 -13.45
C SER A 91 -9.05 -4.68 -13.50
N LEU A 92 -9.38 -3.56 -12.86
CA LEU A 92 -8.47 -2.43 -12.67
C LEU A 92 -7.66 -2.66 -11.39
N HIS A 93 -6.37 -2.87 -11.54
CA HIS A 93 -5.44 -3.05 -10.44
C HIS A 93 -4.80 -1.73 -10.05
N LEU A 94 -4.85 -1.43 -8.76
CA LEU A 94 -4.35 -0.21 -8.14
C LEU A 94 -3.53 -0.56 -6.90
N THR A 95 -2.50 0.23 -6.60
CA THR A 95 -1.64 0.02 -5.43
C THR A 95 -1.71 1.21 -4.50
N PHE A 96 -2.08 0.98 -3.25
CA PHE A 96 -2.05 2.00 -2.20
C PHE A 96 -0.62 2.28 -1.74
N SER A 97 -0.32 3.54 -1.46
CA SER A 97 0.98 3.93 -0.91
C SER A 97 1.15 3.44 0.52
N PRO A 98 2.16 2.60 0.80
CA PRO A 98 2.34 2.00 2.13
C PRO A 98 2.90 2.98 3.18
N ILE A 99 3.32 4.18 2.78
CA ILE A 99 3.88 5.18 3.70
C ILE A 99 2.82 5.92 4.53
N TYR A 100 1.55 5.77 4.15
CA TYR A 100 0.43 6.42 4.84
C TYR A 100 -0.39 5.40 5.63
N LYS A 101 -0.86 5.80 6.81
CA LYS A 101 -1.84 5.03 7.57
C LYS A 101 -3.20 4.99 6.85
N GLU A 102 -3.58 6.12 6.25
CA GLU A 102 -4.69 6.21 5.31
C GLU A 102 -4.16 6.61 3.95
N SER A 103 -4.20 5.69 3.00
CA SER A 103 -3.79 5.92 1.63
C SER A 103 -5.01 6.18 0.75
N ILE A 104 -4.93 7.18 -0.10
CA ILE A 104 -6.03 7.64 -0.94
C ILE A 104 -5.60 7.60 -2.40
N ILE A 105 -6.43 6.99 -3.23
CA ILE A 105 -6.30 6.97 -4.68
C ILE A 105 -7.52 7.67 -5.28
N MET A 106 -7.29 8.69 -6.08
CA MET A 106 -8.32 9.35 -6.86
C MET A 106 -8.21 8.91 -8.31
N VAL A 107 -9.29 8.32 -8.84
CA VAL A 107 -9.38 7.84 -10.21
C VAL A 107 -10.24 8.79 -11.02
N LYS A 108 -9.62 9.49 -11.94
CA LYS A 108 -10.33 10.30 -12.94
C LYS A 108 -10.59 9.44 -14.17
N TRP A 109 -11.85 9.37 -14.56
CA TRP A 109 -12.28 8.64 -15.74
C TRP A 109 -12.35 9.58 -16.95
N LYS A 110 -11.99 9.06 -18.10
CA LYS A 110 -12.11 9.81 -19.36
C LYS A 110 -13.59 10.10 -19.64
N ASP A 111 -13.88 11.32 -20.04
CA ASP A 111 -15.22 11.80 -20.41
C ASP A 111 -16.29 11.73 -19.30
N ILE A 112 -15.87 11.48 -18.04
CA ILE A 112 -16.74 11.49 -16.86
C ILE A 112 -16.29 12.61 -15.91
N PRO A 113 -17.15 13.60 -15.62
CA PRO A 113 -16.78 14.74 -14.77
C PRO A 113 -16.45 14.35 -13.33
N LYS A 114 -17.11 13.30 -12.80
CA LYS A 114 -16.96 12.86 -11.43
C LYS A 114 -15.81 11.87 -11.33
N GLN A 115 -14.88 12.14 -10.42
CA GLN A 115 -13.84 11.20 -10.06
C GLN A 115 -14.31 10.24 -8.95
N ASP A 116 -13.73 9.06 -8.91
CA ASP A 116 -13.89 8.14 -7.78
C ASP A 116 -12.72 8.28 -6.82
N THR A 117 -13.02 8.16 -5.53
CA THR A 117 -12.02 8.20 -4.47
C THR A 117 -12.02 6.87 -3.74
N LEU A 118 -10.89 6.18 -3.80
CA LEU A 118 -10.61 4.99 -3.01
C LEU A 118 -9.75 5.40 -1.80
N ARG A 119 -10.14 4.98 -0.62
CA ARG A 119 -9.39 5.17 0.62
C ARG A 119 -9.16 3.81 1.27
N ALA A 120 -7.93 3.55 1.66
CA ALA A 120 -7.59 2.36 2.43
C ALA A 120 -7.01 2.73 3.79
N GLU A 121 -7.46 2.04 4.83
CA GLU A 121 -6.83 2.02 6.13
C GLU A 121 -5.77 0.93 6.13
N LEU A 122 -4.49 1.33 6.14
CA LEU A 122 -3.35 0.42 6.08
C LEU A 122 -2.88 0.02 7.47
N TYR A 123 -2.45 -1.20 7.59
CA TYR A 123 -1.95 -1.81 8.81
C TYR A 123 -0.65 -2.55 8.55
N ASN A 124 0.24 -2.54 9.53
CA ASN A 124 1.47 -3.34 9.51
C ASN A 124 1.35 -4.48 10.52
N LYS A 125 1.55 -5.69 10.06
CA LYS A 125 1.67 -6.87 10.91
C LYS A 125 2.86 -7.71 10.45
N ASN A 126 3.81 -7.93 11.34
CA ASN A 126 5.00 -8.71 11.05
C ASN A 126 5.75 -8.20 9.81
N ASN A 127 5.96 -6.89 9.72
CA ASN A 127 6.58 -6.22 8.57
C ASN A 127 5.84 -6.37 7.24
N THR A 128 4.59 -6.83 7.25
CA THR A 128 3.72 -6.83 6.07
C THR A 128 2.71 -5.71 6.19
N VAL A 129 2.71 -4.79 5.22
CA VAL A 129 1.74 -3.70 5.12
C VAL A 129 0.62 -4.11 4.19
N TYR A 130 -0.62 -4.01 4.67
CA TYR A 130 -1.81 -4.40 3.92
C TYR A 130 -3.03 -3.56 4.34
N PRO A 131 -4.05 -3.42 3.48
CA PRO A 131 -5.29 -2.74 3.85
C PRO A 131 -6.15 -3.62 4.76
N ARG A 132 -6.70 -3.02 5.81
CA ARG A 132 -7.72 -3.64 6.66
C ARG A 132 -9.12 -3.28 6.21
N LYS A 133 -9.29 -2.12 5.64
CA LYS A 133 -10.57 -1.63 5.16
C LYS A 133 -10.40 -0.74 3.94
N ILE A 134 -11.28 -0.90 2.98
CA ILE A 134 -11.26 -0.13 1.73
C ILE A 134 -12.63 0.51 1.54
N TYR A 135 -12.60 1.79 1.15
CA TYR A 135 -13.78 2.59 0.90
C TYR A 135 -13.75 3.11 -0.54
N LEU A 136 -14.91 3.16 -1.16
CA LEU A 136 -15.14 3.85 -2.43
C LEU A 136 -16.13 4.98 -2.19
N ASN A 137 -15.73 6.21 -2.49
CA ASN A 137 -16.56 7.40 -2.33
C ASN A 137 -17.18 7.50 -0.91
N GLY A 138 -16.43 7.11 0.11
CA GLY A 138 -16.85 7.10 1.52
C GLY A 138 -17.57 5.84 1.99
N ASN A 139 -18.04 4.97 1.09
CA ASN A 139 -18.73 3.73 1.44
C ASN A 139 -17.72 2.57 1.55
N ALA A 140 -17.80 1.76 2.60
CA ALA A 140 -16.97 0.57 2.74
C ALA A 140 -17.34 -0.44 1.66
N VAL A 141 -16.32 -0.91 0.91
CA VAL A 141 -16.47 -1.88 -0.18
C VAL A 141 -15.73 -3.18 0.09
N TRP A 142 -14.83 -3.17 1.04
CA TRP A 142 -14.13 -4.36 1.50
C TRP A 142 -13.59 -4.16 2.93
N THR A 143 -13.63 -5.21 3.74
CA THR A 143 -13.06 -5.27 5.10
C THR A 143 -12.32 -6.60 5.28
N GLU A 144 -11.19 -6.57 6.01
CA GLU A 144 -10.42 -7.76 6.36
C GLU A 144 -11.32 -8.79 7.07
N GLY A 145 -11.24 -10.06 6.65
CA GLY A 145 -12.04 -11.15 7.21
C GLY A 145 -13.44 -11.30 6.59
N GLU A 146 -13.89 -10.37 5.77
CA GLU A 146 -15.11 -10.54 4.98
C GLU A 146 -14.90 -11.50 3.80
N LYS A 147 -16.00 -12.09 3.32
CA LYS A 147 -15.97 -12.93 2.13
C LYS A 147 -15.64 -12.10 0.90
N GLY A 148 -14.64 -12.52 0.15
CA GLY A 148 -14.19 -11.86 -1.08
C GLY A 148 -12.70 -11.56 -1.09
N SER A 149 -12.12 -11.55 -2.27
CA SER A 149 -10.72 -11.23 -2.48
C SER A 149 -10.55 -9.73 -2.71
N ARG A 150 -9.53 -9.11 -2.13
CA ARG A 150 -9.11 -7.75 -2.48
C ARG A 150 -8.74 -7.60 -3.96
N GLY A 151 -8.31 -8.70 -4.58
CA GLY A 151 -7.99 -8.74 -6.02
C GLY A 151 -9.22 -8.72 -6.93
N ALA A 152 -10.45 -8.74 -6.39
CA ALA A 152 -11.71 -8.79 -7.16
C ALA A 152 -12.85 -8.12 -6.39
N ILE A 153 -12.65 -6.86 -5.97
CA ILE A 153 -13.70 -6.05 -5.34
C ILE A 153 -14.72 -5.67 -6.42
N LYS A 154 -15.97 -6.09 -6.24
CA LYS A 154 -17.05 -5.83 -7.19
C LYS A 154 -17.70 -4.49 -6.92
N ILE A 155 -17.77 -3.66 -7.93
CA ILE A 155 -18.37 -2.34 -7.88
C ILE A 155 -19.46 -2.24 -8.93
N GLU A 156 -20.64 -1.77 -8.53
CA GLU A 156 -21.70 -1.38 -9.44
C GLU A 156 -21.63 0.12 -9.67
N LYS A 157 -21.62 0.54 -10.95
CA LYS A 157 -21.53 1.94 -11.35
C LYS A 157 -22.52 2.24 -12.45
N ASP A 158 -23.28 3.31 -12.28
CA ASP A 158 -24.10 3.92 -13.33
C ASP A 158 -23.28 4.97 -14.08
N ILE A 159 -23.24 4.87 -15.40
CA ILE A 159 -22.60 5.82 -16.32
C ILE A 159 -23.53 6.16 -17.47
#